data_59b55185416b583e2def5bb14e4a9965
#
_entry.id   59b55185416b583e2def5bb14e4a9965
#
_cell.length_a   1.000
_cell.length_b   1.000
_cell.length_c   1.000
_cell.angle_alpha   90.00
_cell.angle_beta   90.00
_cell.angle_gamma   90.00
#
_symmetry.space_group_name_H-M   'P 1'
#
loop_
_entity.id
_entity.type
_entity.pdbx_description
1 polymer ?
#
loop_
_entity_poly.entity_id
_entity_poly.type
_entity_poly.pdbx_seq_one_letter_code
_entity_poly.pdbx_strand_id
1 'polypeptide(L)'
;MRYDADPPRTRRVTLARAKNTERSAARRRARVAARAAGQEPDEELAPEVVAQEPRQPLFTPPRVREDLRALPGMFRTRRALWIPVIILLVGFVATFAFYRGMVPADLAGPVEMYIQFFFFPQALFTFFLAGFLAPRASYLVGLLLGLFNAALWAILIFGLNVAIEAGVDPFLVASNFLLIGVLYGTLAAAFAAWYRNFLRRMSDRGRGRRAELEAKERARRRDERRTARRPAG
;
A
#
# COMPACT_ATOMS: atom_id res chain seq x y z
N MET A 1 2.63 42.11 -15.11
CA MET A 1 2.65 40.70 -14.62
C MET A 1 2.91 40.70 -13.13
N ARG A 2 1.87 40.51 -12.30
CA ARG A 2 2.02 40.44 -10.83
C ARG A 2 2.12 38.95 -10.48
N TYR A 3 3.23 38.52 -9.91
CA TYR A 3 3.41 37.22 -9.30
C TYR A 3 2.75 37.27 -7.92
N ASP A 4 1.59 36.61 -7.77
CA ASP A 4 1.01 36.31 -6.46
C ASP A 4 1.81 35.13 -5.86
N ALA A 5 2.68 35.46 -4.91
CA ALA A 5 3.44 34.49 -4.14
C ALA A 5 2.50 33.82 -3.12
N ASP A 6 2.26 32.53 -3.30
CA ASP A 6 1.55 31.69 -2.33
C ASP A 6 2.23 31.76 -0.95
N PRO A 7 1.48 32.00 0.14
CA PRO A 7 2.07 32.06 1.47
C PRO A 7 2.59 30.67 1.89
N PRO A 8 3.77 30.61 2.52
CA PRO A 8 4.46 29.34 2.80
C PRO A 8 3.62 28.43 3.72
N ARG A 9 3.49 27.16 3.32
CA ARG A 9 2.74 26.06 4.00
C ARG A 9 3.12 25.86 5.48
N THR A 10 4.23 26.40 5.94
CA THR A 10 4.71 26.35 7.33
C THR A 10 3.79 27.06 8.33
N ARG A 11 3.05 28.11 7.92
CA ARG A 11 2.16 28.87 8.82
C ARG A 11 0.94 28.05 9.30
N ARG A 12 0.45 27.09 8.52
CA ARG A 12 -0.72 26.25 8.92
C ARG A 12 -0.36 25.20 9.98
N VAL A 13 0.85 24.67 9.95
CA VAL A 13 1.30 23.64 10.91
C VAL A 13 1.54 24.25 12.30
N THR A 14 2.06 25.47 12.37
CA THR A 14 2.30 26.17 13.63
C THR A 14 1.00 26.56 14.34
N LEU A 15 -0.03 26.99 13.60
CA LEU A 15 -1.34 27.33 14.15
C LEU A 15 -2.09 26.12 14.73
N ALA A 16 -1.99 24.95 14.07
CA ALA A 16 -2.59 23.71 14.57
C ALA A 16 -1.90 23.20 15.85
N ARG A 17 -0.59 23.38 15.94
CA ARG A 17 0.22 22.98 17.11
C ARG A 17 -0.03 23.92 18.31
N ALA A 18 -0.17 25.22 18.09
CA ALA A 18 -0.52 26.20 19.11
C ALA A 18 -1.92 25.93 19.70
N LYS A 19 -2.90 25.62 18.85
CA LYS A 19 -4.27 25.33 19.28
C LYS A 19 -4.39 24.05 20.13
N ASN A 20 -3.53 23.07 19.89
CA ASN A 20 -3.47 21.84 20.70
C ASN A 20 -2.80 22.08 22.06
N THR A 21 -1.78 22.96 22.13
CA THR A 21 -1.13 23.33 23.39
C THR A 21 -2.04 24.16 24.27
N GLU A 22 -2.81 25.08 23.72
CA GLU A 22 -3.79 25.88 24.49
C GLU A 22 -4.92 25.01 25.07
N ARG A 23 -5.45 24.03 24.31
CA ARG A 23 -6.44 23.09 24.81
C ARG A 23 -5.89 22.20 25.92
N SER A 24 -4.64 21.76 25.83
CA SER A 24 -4.01 20.96 26.88
C SER A 24 -3.74 21.78 28.14
N ALA A 25 -3.37 23.06 28.00
CA ALA A 25 -3.18 23.99 29.11
C ALA A 25 -4.52 24.32 29.80
N ALA A 26 -5.58 24.53 29.04
CA ALA A 26 -6.92 24.75 29.57
C ALA A 26 -7.43 23.54 30.38
N ARG A 27 -7.23 22.33 29.91
CA ARG A 27 -7.57 21.08 30.64
C ARG A 27 -6.77 20.94 31.92
N ARG A 28 -5.48 21.30 31.93
CA ARG A 28 -4.65 21.29 33.16
C ARG A 28 -5.15 22.29 34.18
N ARG A 29 -5.49 23.53 33.76
CA ARG A 29 -6.05 24.57 34.66
C ARG A 29 -7.39 24.13 35.26
N ALA A 30 -8.29 23.55 34.44
CA ALA A 30 -9.57 23.04 34.91
C ALA A 30 -9.39 21.92 35.97
N ARG A 31 -8.44 21.00 35.79
CA ARG A 31 -8.14 19.94 36.77
C ARG A 31 -7.56 20.49 38.08
N VAL A 32 -6.72 21.50 38.02
CA VAL A 32 -6.15 22.17 39.21
C VAL A 32 -7.24 22.91 39.95
N ALA A 33 -8.13 23.64 39.25
CA ALA A 33 -9.26 24.35 39.84
C ALA A 33 -10.27 23.38 40.50
N ALA A 34 -10.59 22.25 39.88
CA ALA A 34 -11.45 21.22 40.45
C ALA A 34 -10.84 20.58 41.73
N ARG A 35 -9.52 20.37 41.77
CA ARG A 35 -8.84 19.90 42.98
C ARG A 35 -8.82 20.95 44.09
N ALA A 36 -8.66 22.22 43.75
CA ALA A 36 -8.67 23.32 44.73
C ALA A 36 -10.08 23.56 45.30
N ALA A 37 -11.14 23.23 44.55
CA ALA A 37 -12.53 23.33 45.00
C ALA A 37 -13.00 22.15 45.88
N GLY A 38 -12.10 21.19 46.21
CA GLY A 38 -12.45 20.02 47.03
C GLY A 38 -13.45 19.06 46.38
N GLN A 39 -13.79 19.31 45.12
CA GLN A 39 -14.52 18.36 44.31
C GLN A 39 -13.51 17.30 43.89
N GLU A 40 -13.48 16.13 44.56
CA GLU A 40 -12.99 14.95 43.92
C GLU A 40 -13.77 14.84 42.60
N PRO A 41 -13.10 14.88 41.46
CA PRO A 41 -13.79 14.59 40.23
C PRO A 41 -14.31 13.16 40.40
N ASP A 42 -15.59 12.98 40.60
CA ASP A 42 -16.25 11.72 40.30
C ASP A 42 -15.80 11.42 38.87
N GLU A 43 -14.78 10.60 38.79
CA GLU A 43 -14.29 10.00 37.57
C GLU A 43 -15.32 8.92 37.21
N GLU A 44 -16.59 9.38 37.12
CA GLU A 44 -17.59 8.68 36.34
C GLU A 44 -16.94 8.62 34.96
N LEU A 45 -16.30 7.48 34.74
CA LEU A 45 -15.78 7.01 33.49
C LEU A 45 -16.94 7.11 32.48
N ALA A 46 -17.23 8.34 32.03
CA ALA A 46 -17.88 8.49 30.75
C ALA A 46 -17.05 7.65 29.82
N PRO A 47 -17.55 6.55 29.30
CA PRO A 47 -16.81 5.73 28.36
C PRO A 47 -16.37 6.74 27.31
N GLU A 48 -15.05 6.98 27.26
CA GLU A 48 -14.47 7.73 26.16
C GLU A 48 -14.96 6.97 24.94
N VAL A 49 -16.04 7.47 24.36
CA VAL A 49 -16.57 6.98 23.09
C VAL A 49 -15.39 7.24 22.17
N VAL A 50 -14.52 6.24 22.12
CA VAL A 50 -13.47 6.15 21.11
C VAL A 50 -14.26 6.33 19.84
N ALA A 51 -14.22 7.55 19.31
CA ALA A 51 -14.90 7.90 18.08
C ALA A 51 -14.42 6.84 17.11
N GLN A 52 -15.27 5.83 16.88
CA GLN A 52 -14.96 4.74 15.96
C GLN A 52 -14.72 5.47 14.65
N GLU A 53 -13.46 5.58 14.26
CA GLU A 53 -13.12 6.11 12.95
C GLU A 53 -14.08 5.45 11.96
N PRO A 54 -14.82 6.23 11.17
CA PRO A 54 -15.83 5.71 10.28
C PRO A 54 -15.20 4.58 9.49
N ARG A 55 -15.73 3.38 9.66
CA ARG A 55 -15.23 2.15 9.04
C ARG A 55 -15.15 2.43 7.55
N GLN A 56 -13.96 2.68 7.04
CA GLN A 56 -13.76 2.89 5.62
C GLN A 56 -14.33 1.69 4.88
N PRO A 57 -15.20 1.89 3.90
CA PRO A 57 -15.82 0.79 3.17
C PRO A 57 -14.72 -0.10 2.57
N LEU A 58 -14.96 -1.40 2.57
CA LEU A 58 -14.03 -2.39 2.01
C LEU A 58 -13.73 -2.14 0.52
N PHE A 59 -14.69 -1.52 -0.16
CA PHE A 59 -14.65 -1.21 -1.58
C PHE A 59 -15.02 0.26 -1.78
N THR A 60 -14.05 1.09 -2.07
CA THR A 60 -14.29 2.43 -2.63
C THR A 60 -14.31 2.30 -4.15
N PRO A 61 -15.37 2.76 -4.82
CA PRO A 61 -15.41 2.71 -6.28
C PRO A 61 -14.20 3.45 -6.88
N PRO A 62 -13.59 2.92 -7.94
CA PRO A 62 -12.42 3.50 -8.55
C PRO A 62 -12.74 4.88 -9.14
N ARG A 63 -12.01 5.90 -8.75
CA ARG A 63 -12.08 7.24 -9.34
C ARG A 63 -11.07 7.37 -10.47
N VAL A 64 -11.36 6.69 -11.58
CA VAL A 64 -10.42 6.48 -12.69
C VAL A 64 -9.72 7.75 -13.15
N ARG A 65 -10.46 8.88 -13.31
CA ARG A 65 -9.88 10.15 -13.77
C ARG A 65 -8.88 10.76 -12.79
N GLU A 66 -9.18 10.73 -11.49
CA GLU A 66 -8.29 11.23 -10.45
C GLU A 66 -7.06 10.34 -10.30
N ASP A 67 -7.28 9.03 -10.38
CA ASP A 67 -6.24 8.03 -10.28
C ASP A 67 -5.28 8.10 -11.47
N LEU A 68 -5.79 8.32 -12.69
CA LEU A 68 -4.97 8.48 -13.89
C LEU A 68 -4.07 9.74 -13.79
N ARG A 69 -4.61 10.85 -13.30
CA ARG A 69 -3.84 12.09 -13.09
C ARG A 69 -2.77 11.94 -12.00
N ALA A 70 -2.98 11.07 -11.03
CA ALA A 70 -2.03 10.83 -9.95
C ALA A 70 -0.86 9.91 -10.35
N LEU A 71 -1.01 9.08 -11.41
CA LEU A 71 -0.01 8.09 -11.84
C LEU A 71 1.39 8.67 -12.09
N PRO A 72 1.57 9.74 -12.91
CA PRO A 72 2.92 10.27 -13.17
C PRO A 72 3.61 10.73 -11.89
N GLY A 73 2.85 11.37 -10.99
CA GLY A 73 3.36 11.79 -9.68
C GLY A 73 3.80 10.62 -8.80
N MET A 74 3.06 9.49 -8.85
CA MET A 74 3.41 8.30 -8.06
C MET A 74 4.71 7.65 -8.53
N PHE A 75 4.92 7.49 -9.84
CA PHE A 75 6.16 6.94 -10.40
C PHE A 75 7.35 7.84 -10.10
N ARG A 76 7.16 9.18 -10.11
CA ARG A 76 8.21 10.14 -9.80
C ARG A 76 8.60 10.15 -8.32
N THR A 77 7.63 10.01 -7.41
CA THR A 77 7.85 10.10 -5.95
C THR A 77 8.20 8.77 -5.30
N ARG A 78 7.75 7.65 -5.88
CA ARG A 78 7.91 6.30 -5.33
C ARG A 78 8.85 5.46 -6.17
N ARG A 79 10.14 5.54 -5.87
CA ARG A 79 11.19 4.74 -6.57
C ARG A 79 10.90 3.24 -6.57
N ALA A 80 10.24 2.72 -5.53
CA ALA A 80 9.88 1.31 -5.43
C ALA A 80 8.97 0.81 -6.57
N LEU A 81 8.20 1.69 -7.24
CA LEU A 81 7.37 1.31 -8.39
C LEU A 81 8.19 0.98 -9.66
N TRP A 82 9.47 1.32 -9.67
CA TRP A 82 10.36 0.93 -10.76
C TRP A 82 10.84 -0.53 -10.64
N ILE A 83 10.76 -1.13 -9.44
CA ILE A 83 11.18 -2.53 -9.23
C ILE A 83 10.43 -3.49 -10.16
N PRO A 84 9.08 -3.48 -10.25
CA PRO A 84 8.36 -4.33 -11.21
C PRO A 84 8.74 -4.07 -12.67
N VAL A 85 9.02 -2.81 -13.04
CA VAL A 85 9.45 -2.45 -14.40
C VAL A 85 10.82 -3.08 -14.71
N ILE A 86 11.76 -2.99 -13.76
CA ILE A 86 13.09 -3.58 -13.90
C ILE A 86 12.98 -5.11 -14.01
N ILE A 87 12.13 -5.75 -13.20
CA ILE A 87 11.89 -7.19 -13.27
C ILE A 87 11.41 -7.59 -14.68
N LEU A 88 10.47 -6.85 -15.26
CA LEU A 88 9.98 -7.11 -16.62
C LEU A 88 11.08 -6.90 -17.68
N LEU A 89 11.89 -5.86 -17.54
CA LEU A 89 13.00 -5.60 -18.46
C LEU A 89 14.07 -6.70 -18.39
N VAL A 90 14.42 -7.14 -17.18
CA VAL A 90 15.34 -8.28 -16.99
C VAL A 90 14.73 -9.55 -17.58
N GLY A 91 13.43 -9.78 -17.41
CA GLY A 91 12.72 -10.89 -18.03
C GLY A 91 12.76 -10.84 -19.55
N PHE A 92 12.59 -9.66 -20.14
CA PHE A 92 12.71 -9.46 -21.57
C PHE A 92 14.11 -9.83 -22.09
N VAL A 93 15.16 -9.31 -21.45
CA VAL A 93 16.55 -9.61 -21.82
C VAL A 93 16.88 -11.09 -21.63
N ALA A 94 16.43 -11.68 -20.52
CA ALA A 94 16.62 -13.09 -20.22
C ALA A 94 15.94 -13.99 -21.28
N THR A 95 14.70 -13.64 -21.66
CA THR A 95 13.95 -14.37 -22.70
C THR A 95 14.62 -14.24 -24.05
N PHE A 96 15.06 -13.04 -24.43
CA PHE A 96 15.80 -12.82 -25.66
C PHE A 96 17.08 -13.66 -25.70
N ALA A 97 17.89 -13.64 -24.62
CA ALA A 97 19.13 -14.41 -24.52
C ALA A 97 18.86 -15.93 -24.58
N PHE A 98 17.78 -16.38 -23.93
CA PHE A 98 17.38 -17.80 -23.93
C PHE A 98 17.05 -18.28 -25.35
N TYR A 99 16.19 -17.59 -26.08
CA TYR A 99 15.83 -17.94 -27.45
C TYR A 99 16.97 -17.82 -28.47
N ARG A 100 17.97 -16.98 -28.18
CA ARG A 100 19.19 -16.88 -29.00
C ARG A 100 20.26 -17.90 -28.64
N GLY A 101 20.00 -18.82 -27.69
CA GLY A 101 20.97 -19.81 -27.26
C GLY A 101 22.19 -19.22 -26.53
N MET A 102 22.09 -17.99 -26.01
CA MET A 102 23.19 -17.32 -25.30
C MET A 102 23.31 -17.75 -23.84
N VAL A 103 22.30 -18.48 -23.32
CA VAL A 103 22.26 -18.94 -21.93
C VAL A 103 23.02 -20.24 -21.81
N PRO A 104 24.03 -20.35 -20.92
CA PRO A 104 24.73 -21.60 -20.64
C PRO A 104 23.76 -22.69 -20.16
N ALA A 105 24.03 -23.97 -20.48
CA ALA A 105 23.14 -25.09 -20.21
C ALA A 105 22.85 -25.27 -18.70
N ASP A 106 23.80 -24.96 -17.83
CA ASP A 106 23.68 -25.01 -16.38
C ASP A 106 22.74 -23.93 -15.82
N LEU A 107 22.57 -22.81 -16.53
CA LEU A 107 21.67 -21.70 -16.15
C LEU A 107 20.33 -21.75 -16.87
N ALA A 108 20.13 -22.64 -17.84
CA ALA A 108 18.89 -22.70 -18.64
C ALA A 108 17.65 -22.91 -17.76
N GLY A 109 17.66 -23.87 -16.83
CA GLY A 109 16.56 -24.12 -15.93
C GLY A 109 16.18 -22.95 -15.00
N PRO A 110 17.15 -22.35 -14.26
CA PRO A 110 16.87 -21.15 -13.47
C PRO A 110 16.34 -19.98 -14.28
N VAL A 111 16.85 -19.75 -15.50
CA VAL A 111 16.39 -18.69 -16.38
C VAL A 111 14.97 -18.95 -16.86
N GLU A 112 14.63 -20.16 -17.24
CA GLU A 112 13.29 -20.54 -17.64
C GLU A 112 12.28 -20.35 -16.48
N MET A 113 12.63 -20.79 -15.27
CA MET A 113 11.81 -20.54 -14.08
C MET A 113 11.59 -19.03 -13.86
N TYR A 114 12.65 -18.22 -13.98
CA TYR A 114 12.52 -16.77 -13.85
C TYR A 114 11.54 -16.21 -14.89
N ILE A 115 11.68 -16.61 -16.16
CA ILE A 115 10.79 -16.16 -17.24
C ILE A 115 9.34 -16.53 -16.92
N GLN A 116 9.06 -17.76 -16.50
CA GLN A 116 7.72 -18.25 -16.20
C GLN A 116 7.05 -17.49 -15.04
N PHE A 117 7.77 -17.22 -13.95
CA PHE A 117 7.19 -16.60 -12.77
C PHE A 117 7.08 -15.07 -12.86
N PHE A 118 8.02 -14.44 -13.54
CA PHE A 118 8.17 -12.98 -13.47
C PHE A 118 7.88 -12.26 -14.78
N PHE A 119 7.97 -12.93 -15.91
CA PHE A 119 7.86 -12.28 -17.23
C PHE A 119 6.81 -12.91 -18.15
N PHE A 120 6.53 -14.21 -18.08
CA PHE A 120 5.48 -14.85 -18.90
C PHE A 120 4.19 -14.01 -18.87
N PRO A 121 3.30 -14.05 -19.90
CA PRO A 121 2.15 -13.11 -19.99
C PRO A 121 1.34 -12.94 -18.72
N GLN A 122 1.28 -13.96 -17.91
CA GLN A 122 0.59 -13.91 -16.63
C GLN A 122 1.36 -13.16 -15.54
N ALA A 123 2.71 -13.13 -15.57
CA ALA A 123 3.66 -12.45 -14.66
C ALA A 123 3.07 -12.09 -13.27
N LEU A 124 2.29 -13.02 -12.71
CA LEU A 124 1.43 -12.78 -11.54
C LEU A 124 2.19 -12.19 -10.36
N PHE A 125 3.41 -12.69 -10.16
CA PHE A 125 4.25 -12.19 -9.06
C PHE A 125 4.64 -10.73 -9.27
N THR A 126 5.06 -10.36 -10.48
CA THR A 126 5.46 -9.00 -10.82
C THR A 126 4.29 -8.03 -10.73
N PHE A 127 3.12 -8.41 -11.22
CA PHE A 127 1.90 -7.61 -11.13
C PHE A 127 1.37 -7.49 -9.71
N PHE A 128 1.43 -8.57 -8.94
CA PHE A 128 1.08 -8.55 -7.52
C PHE A 128 2.01 -7.62 -6.74
N LEU A 129 3.32 -7.73 -6.95
CA LEU A 129 4.31 -6.85 -6.33
C LEU A 129 4.04 -5.38 -6.66
N ALA A 130 3.75 -5.07 -7.92
CA ALA A 130 3.42 -3.72 -8.35
C ALA A 130 2.18 -3.17 -7.64
N GLY A 131 1.11 -3.94 -7.56
CA GLY A 131 -0.11 -3.58 -6.84
C GLY A 131 0.11 -3.41 -5.33
N PHE A 132 0.96 -4.24 -4.75
CA PHE A 132 1.32 -4.16 -3.34
C PHE A 132 2.12 -2.91 -3.01
N LEU A 133 3.04 -2.49 -3.88
CA LEU A 133 3.86 -1.29 -3.73
C LEU A 133 3.10 0.00 -4.06
N ALA A 134 2.06 -0.06 -4.89
CA ALA A 134 1.27 1.10 -5.28
C ALA A 134 0.39 1.58 -4.12
N PRO A 135 0.56 2.82 -3.62
CA PRO A 135 -0.21 3.33 -2.48
C PRO A 135 -1.68 3.57 -2.83
N ARG A 136 -1.95 3.91 -4.08
CA ARG A 136 -3.26 4.24 -4.65
C ARG A 136 -3.30 3.75 -6.10
N ALA A 137 -4.48 3.58 -6.66
CA ALA A 137 -4.69 3.24 -8.07
C ALA A 137 -3.94 1.96 -8.53
N SER A 138 -3.82 0.96 -7.65
CA SER A 138 -3.05 -0.26 -7.92
C SER A 138 -3.50 -0.97 -9.20
N TYR A 139 -4.80 -0.99 -9.48
CA TYR A 139 -5.37 -1.58 -10.70
C TYR A 139 -4.87 -0.90 -11.97
N LEU A 140 -4.69 0.44 -11.96
CA LEU A 140 -4.13 1.16 -13.12
C LEU A 140 -2.63 0.90 -13.28
N VAL A 141 -1.89 0.76 -12.17
CA VAL A 141 -0.48 0.37 -12.23
C VAL A 141 -0.36 -1.03 -12.83
N GLY A 142 -1.22 -1.97 -12.42
CA GLY A 142 -1.28 -3.31 -12.99
C GLY A 142 -1.65 -3.32 -14.47
N LEU A 143 -2.64 -2.50 -14.86
CA LEU A 143 -3.03 -2.31 -16.27
C LEU A 143 -1.84 -1.82 -17.12
N LEU A 144 -1.15 -0.77 -16.67
CA LEU A 144 -0.02 -0.21 -17.40
C LEU A 144 1.14 -1.21 -17.53
N LEU A 145 1.44 -1.94 -16.45
CA LEU A 145 2.48 -2.97 -16.49
C LEU A 145 2.07 -4.16 -17.35
N GLY A 146 0.78 -4.53 -17.35
CA GLY A 146 0.26 -5.56 -18.24
C GLY A 146 0.39 -5.17 -19.71
N LEU A 147 0.05 -3.92 -20.07
CA LEU A 147 0.27 -3.36 -21.40
C LEU A 147 1.75 -3.32 -21.76
N PHE A 148 2.60 -2.87 -20.83
CA PHE A 148 4.04 -2.83 -21.03
C PHE A 148 4.63 -4.23 -21.27
N ASN A 149 4.24 -5.20 -20.45
CA ASN A 149 4.66 -6.59 -20.62
C ASN A 149 4.21 -7.18 -21.97
N ALA A 150 2.96 -6.92 -22.36
CA ALA A 150 2.45 -7.35 -23.66
C ALA A 150 3.22 -6.72 -24.83
N ALA A 151 3.61 -5.44 -24.72
CA ALA A 151 4.45 -4.79 -25.73
C ALA A 151 5.84 -5.43 -25.81
N LEU A 152 6.46 -5.77 -24.68
CA LEU A 152 7.75 -6.48 -24.67
C LEU A 152 7.62 -7.88 -25.32
N TRP A 153 6.53 -8.61 -25.06
CA TRP A 153 6.27 -9.88 -25.72
C TRP A 153 6.02 -9.72 -27.21
N ALA A 154 5.28 -8.70 -27.65
CA ALA A 154 5.09 -8.42 -29.07
C ALA A 154 6.45 -8.18 -29.77
N ILE A 155 7.37 -7.43 -29.16
CA ILE A 155 8.72 -7.23 -29.68
C ILE A 155 9.47 -8.56 -29.81
N LEU A 156 9.36 -9.48 -28.84
CA LEU A 156 9.99 -10.80 -28.91
C LEU A 156 9.36 -11.67 -30.01
N ILE A 157 8.02 -11.73 -30.09
CA ILE A 157 7.29 -12.57 -31.05
C ILE A 157 7.66 -12.16 -32.49
N PHE A 158 7.58 -10.86 -32.79
CA PHE A 158 7.88 -10.36 -34.14
C PHE A 158 9.40 -10.26 -34.43
N GLY A 159 10.21 -9.97 -33.41
CA GLY A 159 11.66 -9.82 -33.57
C GLY A 159 12.44 -11.14 -33.65
N LEU A 160 11.93 -12.20 -33.00
CA LEU A 160 12.55 -13.53 -33.00
C LEU A 160 11.91 -14.52 -33.95
N ASN A 161 10.76 -14.17 -34.57
CA ASN A 161 9.96 -15.02 -35.44
C ASN A 161 9.54 -16.39 -34.83
N VAL A 162 9.53 -16.50 -33.51
CA VAL A 162 9.27 -17.77 -32.78
C VAL A 162 7.90 -18.35 -33.13
N ALA A 163 6.90 -17.51 -33.29
CA ALA A 163 5.55 -17.95 -33.65
C ALA A 163 5.49 -18.52 -35.07
N ILE A 164 6.23 -17.93 -35.99
CA ILE A 164 6.31 -18.38 -37.40
C ILE A 164 6.98 -19.75 -37.49
N GLU A 165 8.06 -19.95 -36.76
CA GLU A 165 8.77 -21.22 -36.66
C GLU A 165 7.89 -22.34 -36.09
N ALA A 166 7.00 -21.98 -35.16
CA ALA A 166 6.00 -22.89 -34.57
C ALA A 166 4.75 -23.08 -35.44
N GLY A 167 4.65 -22.45 -36.60
CA GLY A 167 3.49 -22.54 -37.50
C GLY A 167 2.22 -21.86 -36.95
N VAL A 168 2.37 -20.90 -36.03
CA VAL A 168 1.27 -20.18 -35.39
C VAL A 168 1.24 -18.73 -35.89
N ASP A 169 0.04 -18.17 -36.06
CA ASP A 169 -0.11 -16.76 -36.43
C ASP A 169 0.45 -15.85 -35.32
N PRO A 170 1.50 -15.05 -35.59
CA PRO A 170 2.10 -14.16 -34.61
C PRO A 170 1.14 -13.09 -34.09
N PHE A 171 0.16 -12.64 -34.89
CA PHE A 171 -0.86 -11.69 -34.42
C PHE A 171 -1.81 -12.31 -33.43
N LEU A 172 -2.20 -13.58 -33.63
CA LEU A 172 -3.03 -14.31 -32.69
C LEU A 172 -2.33 -14.49 -31.36
N VAL A 173 -1.03 -14.83 -31.39
CA VAL A 173 -0.22 -14.99 -30.17
C VAL A 173 -0.07 -13.65 -29.44
N ALA A 174 0.30 -12.58 -30.15
CA ALA A 174 0.46 -11.25 -29.56
C ALA A 174 -0.84 -10.70 -28.98
N SER A 175 -1.98 -10.90 -29.63
CA SER A 175 -3.30 -10.47 -29.13
C SER A 175 -3.72 -11.23 -27.88
N ASN A 176 -3.45 -12.52 -27.80
CA ASN A 176 -3.68 -13.32 -26.60
C ASN A 176 -2.81 -12.83 -25.45
N PHE A 177 -1.53 -12.51 -25.71
CA PHE A 177 -0.62 -11.99 -24.68
C PHE A 177 -1.04 -10.61 -24.20
N LEU A 178 -1.57 -9.76 -25.08
CA LEU A 178 -2.14 -8.47 -24.72
C LEU A 178 -3.35 -8.66 -23.80
N LEU A 179 -4.30 -9.50 -24.18
CA LEU A 179 -5.51 -9.75 -23.41
C LEU A 179 -5.17 -10.33 -22.01
N ILE A 180 -4.34 -11.36 -22.00
CA ILE A 180 -3.91 -12.02 -20.76
C ILE A 180 -3.12 -11.04 -19.87
N GLY A 181 -2.14 -10.32 -20.42
CA GLY A 181 -1.32 -9.38 -19.67
C GLY A 181 -2.14 -8.27 -19.03
N VAL A 182 -3.07 -7.68 -19.78
CA VAL A 182 -3.97 -6.64 -19.28
C VAL A 182 -4.91 -7.17 -18.19
N LEU A 183 -5.52 -8.32 -18.43
CA LEU A 183 -6.46 -8.93 -17.49
C LEU A 183 -5.76 -9.31 -16.19
N TYR A 184 -4.71 -10.11 -16.28
CA TYR A 184 -3.97 -10.58 -15.10
C TYR A 184 -3.24 -9.45 -14.40
N GLY A 185 -2.66 -8.50 -15.13
CA GLY A 185 -2.02 -7.32 -14.56
C GLY A 185 -2.98 -6.51 -13.70
N THR A 186 -4.17 -6.24 -14.23
CA THR A 186 -5.20 -5.48 -13.51
C THR A 186 -5.71 -6.23 -12.29
N LEU A 187 -6.07 -7.51 -12.45
CA LEU A 187 -6.63 -8.33 -11.37
C LEU A 187 -5.62 -8.61 -10.26
N ALA A 188 -4.39 -9.02 -10.60
CA ALA A 188 -3.35 -9.29 -9.62
C ALA A 188 -3.00 -8.05 -8.80
N ALA A 189 -2.89 -6.89 -9.44
CA ALA A 189 -2.59 -5.64 -8.74
C ALA A 189 -3.77 -5.16 -7.89
N ALA A 190 -5.01 -5.34 -8.33
CA ALA A 190 -6.20 -5.05 -7.52
C ALA A 190 -6.28 -5.97 -6.29
N PHE A 191 -6.03 -7.27 -6.48
CA PHE A 191 -5.97 -8.24 -5.40
C PHE A 191 -4.87 -7.92 -4.38
N ALA A 192 -3.68 -7.53 -4.84
CA ALA A 192 -2.57 -7.13 -3.97
C ALA A 192 -2.93 -5.92 -3.10
N ALA A 193 -3.65 -4.94 -3.66
CA ALA A 193 -4.14 -3.78 -2.90
C ALA A 193 -5.17 -4.18 -1.83
N TRP A 194 -6.10 -5.07 -2.19
CA TRP A 194 -7.07 -5.64 -1.25
C TRP A 194 -6.35 -6.39 -0.12
N TYR A 195 -5.40 -7.26 -0.46
CA TYR A 195 -4.62 -8.05 0.49
C TYR A 195 -3.81 -7.15 1.45
N ARG A 196 -3.16 -6.11 0.94
CA ARG A 196 -2.47 -5.11 1.77
C ARG A 196 -3.42 -4.44 2.76
N ASN A 197 -4.62 -4.06 2.33
CA ASN A 197 -5.63 -3.44 3.20
C ASN A 197 -6.14 -4.44 4.26
N PHE A 198 -6.30 -5.70 3.86
CA PHE A 198 -6.63 -6.78 4.79
C PHE A 198 -5.57 -6.95 5.88
N LEU A 199 -4.29 -7.03 5.51
CA LEU A 199 -3.18 -7.14 6.47
C LEU A 199 -3.13 -5.95 7.45
N ARG A 200 -3.35 -4.73 6.96
CA ARG A 200 -3.41 -3.54 7.82
C ARG A 200 -4.52 -3.65 8.85
N ARG A 201 -5.71 -4.04 8.45
CA ARG A 201 -6.85 -4.21 9.36
C ARG A 201 -6.61 -5.29 10.41
N MET A 202 -5.96 -6.39 10.04
CA MET A 202 -5.55 -7.44 10.97
C MET A 202 -4.55 -6.91 12.02
N SER A 203 -3.56 -6.15 11.57
CA SER A 203 -2.57 -5.51 12.44
C SER A 203 -3.21 -4.51 13.41
N ASP A 204 -4.14 -3.68 12.94
CA ASP A 204 -4.82 -2.68 13.76
C ASP A 204 -5.71 -3.33 14.84
N ARG A 205 -6.42 -4.42 14.49
CA ARG A 205 -7.16 -5.22 15.48
C ARG A 205 -6.26 -5.82 16.55
N GLY A 206 -5.08 -6.31 16.17
CA GLY A 206 -4.08 -6.84 17.10
C GLY A 206 -3.56 -5.76 18.06
N ARG A 207 -3.32 -4.55 17.56
CA ARG A 207 -2.90 -3.40 18.38
C ARG A 207 -3.99 -2.95 19.34
N GLY A 208 -5.25 -2.90 18.89
CA GLY A 208 -6.39 -2.57 19.74
C GLY A 208 -6.52 -3.53 20.94
N ARG A 209 -6.48 -4.84 20.69
CA ARG A 209 -6.53 -5.84 21.76
C ARG A 209 -5.38 -5.72 22.77
N ARG A 210 -4.16 -5.46 22.31
CA ARG A 210 -3.01 -5.26 23.22
C ARG A 210 -3.19 -4.00 24.06
N ALA A 211 -3.64 -2.89 23.47
CA ALA A 211 -3.93 -1.66 24.18
C ALA A 211 -5.00 -1.84 25.25
N GLU A 212 -6.07 -2.60 24.95
CA GLU A 212 -7.12 -2.93 25.93
C GLU A 212 -6.59 -3.79 27.08
N LEU A 213 -5.75 -4.80 26.81
CA LEU A 213 -5.14 -5.63 27.84
C LEU A 213 -4.22 -4.80 28.72
N GLU A 214 -3.37 -3.97 28.16
CA GLU A 214 -2.51 -3.06 28.92
C GLU A 214 -3.31 -2.06 29.76
N ALA A 215 -4.44 -1.55 29.24
CA ALA A 215 -5.31 -0.65 29.97
C ALA A 215 -5.93 -1.38 31.20
N LYS A 216 -6.41 -2.61 31.01
CA LYS A 216 -6.96 -3.45 32.10
C LYS A 216 -5.90 -3.77 33.15
N GLU A 217 -4.68 -4.11 32.75
CA GLU A 217 -3.58 -4.34 33.71
C GLU A 217 -3.21 -3.07 34.49
N ARG A 218 -3.17 -1.92 33.82
CA ARG A 218 -2.91 -0.63 34.48
C ARG A 218 -4.01 -0.27 35.48
N ALA A 219 -5.28 -0.52 35.14
CA ALA A 219 -6.42 -0.33 36.04
C ALA A 219 -6.29 -1.24 37.28
N ARG A 220 -6.05 -2.53 37.08
CA ARG A 220 -5.86 -3.50 38.18
C ARG A 220 -4.73 -3.11 39.11
N ARG A 221 -3.58 -2.72 38.59
CA ARG A 221 -2.44 -2.25 39.39
C ARG A 221 -2.76 -0.96 40.15
N ARG A 222 -3.63 -0.09 39.62
CA ARG A 222 -4.09 1.12 40.34
C ARG A 222 -5.00 0.75 41.50
N ASP A 223 -5.91 -0.20 41.32
CA ASP A 223 -6.83 -0.67 42.35
C ASP A 223 -6.08 -1.41 43.45
N GLU A 224 -5.12 -2.27 43.12
CA GLU A 224 -4.23 -2.92 44.11
C GLU A 224 -3.46 -1.89 44.94
N ARG A 225 -2.97 -0.81 44.35
CA ARG A 225 -2.29 0.28 45.06
C ARG A 225 -3.27 1.10 45.91
N ARG A 226 -4.53 1.25 45.52
CA ARG A 226 -5.56 1.94 46.31
C ARG A 226 -5.95 1.11 47.53
N THR A 227 -6.14 -0.20 47.37
CA THR A 227 -6.48 -1.09 48.49
C THR A 227 -5.31 -1.22 49.45
N ALA A 228 -4.08 -1.29 49.00
CA ALA A 228 -2.88 -1.34 49.88
C ALA A 228 -2.66 -0.03 50.67
N ARG A 229 -3.21 1.10 50.26
CA ARG A 229 -3.13 2.40 50.94
C ARG A 229 -4.26 2.69 51.90
N ARG A 230 -5.29 1.84 51.97
CA ARG A 230 -6.35 1.99 53.00
C ARG A 230 -5.80 1.48 54.32
N PRO A 231 -5.58 2.34 55.35
CA PRO A 231 -5.18 1.87 56.66
C PRO A 231 -6.31 0.98 57.21
N ALA A 232 -5.94 -0.16 57.77
CA ALA A 232 -6.85 -0.97 58.58
C ALA A 232 -7.27 -0.10 59.77
N GLY A 233 -8.49 0.44 59.74
CA GLY A 233 -9.12 1.17 60.81
C GLY A 233 -9.74 0.22 61.84
#